data_b11a3b0fb3e2e88b325ae1027c7512b9
#
_entry.id   b11a3b0fb3e2e88b325ae1027c7512b9
#
_cell.length_a   1.000
_cell.length_b   1.000
_cell.length_c   1.000
_cell.angle_alpha   90.00
_cell.angle_beta   90.00
_cell.angle_gamma   90.00
#
_symmetry.space_group_name_H-M   'P 1'
#
loop_
_entity.id
_entity.type
_entity.pdbx_description
1 polymer ?
#
loop_
_entity_poly.entity_id
_entity_poly.type
_entity_poly.pdbx_seq_one_letter_code
_entity_poly.pdbx_strand_id
1 'polypeptide(L)'
;MKCLLCGQTMKAVLTFSSLLLLKNDDSCLCSDCDSTFERIGEEKCPNCMKTGLSTKCQDCQFWCKEGVEVSHRAIFTYNQAMKDFFSRYKFDGDFLLRKVFASVLSEELKKYKEYQFVVIPLSRDRYADRGFNQVESLVDAAGFAYLDLLEKREERASSSKSRSERLETEFPFFIKSGVTIPKKILL
;
A
#
# COMPACT_ATOMS: atom_id res chain seq x y z
N MET A 1 -1.45 -14.20 -21.89
CA MET A 1 -1.76 -13.78 -20.51
C MET A 1 -2.98 -12.87 -20.54
N LYS A 2 -3.77 -12.78 -19.46
CA LYS A 2 -4.91 -11.85 -19.37
C LYS A 2 -4.61 -10.73 -18.39
N CYS A 3 -5.03 -9.51 -18.71
CA CYS A 3 -4.97 -8.37 -17.80
C CYS A 3 -5.84 -8.62 -16.57
N LEU A 4 -5.31 -8.45 -15.36
CA LEU A 4 -6.04 -8.71 -14.12
C LEU A 4 -7.17 -7.70 -13.86
N LEU A 5 -7.14 -6.52 -14.48
CA LEU A 5 -8.18 -5.51 -14.29
C LEU A 5 -9.33 -5.62 -15.30
N CYS A 6 -9.03 -5.68 -16.59
CA CYS A 6 -10.07 -5.68 -17.63
C CYS A 6 -10.32 -7.04 -18.28
N GLY A 7 -9.51 -8.07 -18.00
CA GLY A 7 -9.63 -9.41 -18.57
C GLY A 7 -9.21 -9.54 -20.03
N GLN A 8 -8.78 -8.45 -20.68
CA GLN A 8 -8.32 -8.48 -22.08
C GLN A 8 -7.07 -9.35 -22.23
N THR A 9 -6.96 -10.04 -23.37
CA THR A 9 -5.78 -10.81 -23.69
C THR A 9 -4.62 -9.89 -24.04
N MET A 10 -3.54 -9.99 -23.26
CA MET A 10 -2.30 -9.24 -23.50
C MET A 10 -1.40 -10.05 -24.44
N LYS A 11 -0.83 -9.38 -25.45
CA LYS A 11 0.22 -9.98 -26.28
C LYS A 11 1.50 -10.01 -25.45
N ALA A 12 2.13 -11.18 -25.36
CA ALA A 12 3.46 -11.27 -24.78
C ALA A 12 4.44 -10.50 -25.67
N VAL A 13 5.04 -9.45 -25.14
CA VAL A 13 6.12 -8.74 -25.83
C VAL A 13 7.40 -9.51 -25.49
N LEU A 14 7.80 -10.42 -26.37
CA LEU A 14 9.08 -11.10 -26.25
C LEU A 14 10.19 -10.10 -26.60
N THR A 15 10.86 -9.59 -25.59
CA THR A 15 12.08 -8.80 -25.78
C THR A 15 13.28 -9.73 -25.80
N PHE A 16 14.33 -9.34 -26.52
CA PHE A 16 15.59 -10.11 -26.59
C PHE A 16 16.20 -10.33 -25.19
N SER A 17 16.06 -9.34 -24.32
CA SER A 17 16.47 -9.46 -22.91
C SER A 17 15.63 -10.45 -22.10
N SER A 18 14.32 -10.57 -22.37
CA SER A 18 13.48 -11.57 -21.69
C SER A 18 13.82 -13.00 -22.10
N LEU A 19 14.22 -13.19 -23.36
CA LEU A 19 14.68 -14.49 -23.87
C LEU A 19 16.03 -14.91 -23.30
N LEU A 20 17.00 -13.99 -23.23
CA LEU A 20 18.36 -14.27 -22.72
C LEU A 20 18.42 -14.41 -21.20
N LEU A 21 17.64 -13.60 -20.48
CA LEU A 21 17.70 -13.55 -19.02
C LEU A 21 16.63 -14.43 -18.35
N LEU A 22 15.85 -15.19 -19.14
CA LEU A 22 14.70 -15.98 -18.65
C LEU A 22 13.78 -15.19 -17.71
N LYS A 23 13.77 -13.86 -17.87
CA LYS A 23 12.87 -12.99 -17.12
C LYS A 23 11.52 -13.05 -17.82
N ASN A 24 10.58 -13.70 -17.21
CA ASN A 24 9.18 -13.55 -17.59
C ASN A 24 8.78 -12.09 -17.40
N ASP A 25 8.14 -11.52 -18.41
CA ASP A 25 7.44 -10.26 -18.27
C ASP A 25 6.18 -10.55 -17.42
N ASP A 26 6.32 -10.39 -16.11
CA ASP A 26 5.24 -10.63 -15.14
C ASP A 26 4.22 -9.48 -15.14
N SER A 27 4.12 -8.73 -16.25
CA SER A 27 3.13 -7.67 -16.40
C SER A 27 1.73 -8.24 -16.23
N CYS A 28 1.07 -7.83 -15.16
CA CYS A 28 -0.29 -8.26 -14.83
C CYS A 28 -1.35 -7.31 -15.42
N LEU A 29 -0.93 -6.21 -16.06
CA LEU A 29 -1.78 -5.17 -16.63
C LEU A 29 -1.50 -4.97 -18.12
N CYS A 30 -2.55 -4.65 -18.89
CA CYS A 30 -2.39 -4.05 -20.20
C CYS A 30 -2.01 -2.56 -20.07
N SER A 31 -1.44 -1.98 -21.13
CA SER A 31 -1.03 -0.57 -21.17
C SER A 31 -2.15 0.39 -20.82
N ASP A 32 -3.36 0.11 -21.29
CA ASP A 32 -4.54 0.96 -21.08
C ASP A 32 -4.93 0.99 -19.59
N CYS A 33 -4.93 -0.16 -18.91
CA CYS A 33 -5.20 -0.21 -17.48
C CYS A 33 -4.06 0.39 -16.66
N ASP A 34 -2.81 0.16 -17.03
CA ASP A 34 -1.65 0.73 -16.33
C ASP A 34 -1.66 2.27 -16.40
N SER A 35 -1.97 2.84 -17.56
CA SER A 35 -2.03 4.29 -17.75
C SER A 35 -3.13 5.01 -16.95
N THR A 36 -4.12 4.27 -16.41
CA THR A 36 -5.15 4.86 -15.55
C THR A 36 -4.67 5.20 -14.14
N PHE A 37 -3.54 4.62 -13.72
CA PHE A 37 -2.94 4.90 -12.41
C PHE A 37 -1.96 6.07 -12.50
N GLU A 38 -2.37 7.20 -11.96
CA GLU A 38 -1.58 8.43 -11.98
C GLU A 38 -0.50 8.41 -10.90
N ARG A 39 0.76 8.58 -11.29
CA ARG A 39 1.86 8.75 -10.33
C ARG A 39 1.83 10.14 -9.72
N ILE A 40 2.25 10.23 -8.46
CA ILE A 40 2.41 11.52 -7.78
C ILE A 40 3.49 12.33 -8.48
N GLY A 41 3.12 13.53 -8.93
CA GLY A 41 4.00 14.47 -9.61
C GLY A 41 4.98 15.19 -8.67
N GLU A 42 5.61 16.25 -9.19
CA GLU A 42 6.59 17.06 -8.46
C GLU A 42 5.93 17.99 -7.44
N GLU A 43 4.77 18.55 -7.77
CA GLU A 43 4.00 19.40 -6.86
C GLU A 43 3.29 18.58 -5.79
N LYS A 44 3.94 18.42 -4.66
CA LYS A 44 3.47 17.64 -3.52
C LYS A 44 3.99 18.15 -2.18
N CYS A 45 3.25 17.92 -1.13
CA CYS A 45 3.72 18.17 0.24
C CYS A 45 4.97 17.31 0.53
N PRO A 46 6.08 17.88 1.00
CA PRO A 46 7.33 17.14 1.23
C PRO A 46 7.20 16.07 2.34
N ASN A 47 6.23 16.23 3.24
CA ASN A 47 6.03 15.33 4.38
C ASN A 47 5.06 14.18 4.09
N CYS A 48 3.88 14.44 3.51
CA CYS A 48 2.84 13.43 3.33
C CYS A 48 2.52 13.11 1.87
N MET A 49 3.18 13.74 0.90
CA MET A 49 2.99 13.54 -0.54
C MET A 49 1.61 13.98 -1.08
N LYS A 50 0.83 14.77 -0.33
CA LYS A 50 -0.43 15.34 -0.81
C LYS A 50 -0.15 16.21 -2.04
N THR A 51 -0.82 15.94 -3.15
CA THR A 51 -0.62 16.61 -4.45
C THR A 51 -1.16 18.03 -4.49
N GLY A 52 -0.68 18.84 -5.44
CA GLY A 52 -1.11 20.24 -5.66
C GLY A 52 -0.50 21.25 -4.68
N LEU A 53 0.61 20.92 -4.03
CA LEU A 53 1.30 21.76 -3.05
C LEU A 53 2.81 21.56 -3.16
N SER A 54 3.57 22.65 -3.15
CA SER A 54 5.05 22.57 -3.09
C SER A 54 5.61 22.77 -1.68
N THR A 55 4.73 23.05 -0.71
CA THR A 55 5.08 23.31 0.69
C THR A 55 4.35 22.35 1.63
N LYS A 56 4.74 22.37 2.91
CA LYS A 56 4.09 21.56 3.96
C LYS A 56 2.59 21.89 4.03
N CYS A 57 1.72 20.89 3.86
CA CYS A 57 0.26 21.07 3.88
C CYS A 57 -0.25 21.37 5.30
N GLN A 58 -1.47 21.87 5.40
CA GLN A 58 -2.10 22.23 6.68
C GLN A 58 -2.15 21.08 7.68
N ASP A 59 -2.46 19.86 7.21
CA ASP A 59 -2.50 18.67 8.08
C ASP A 59 -1.10 18.37 8.66
N CYS A 60 -0.04 18.44 7.84
CA CYS A 60 1.33 18.23 8.33
C CYS A 60 1.81 19.37 9.25
N GLN A 61 1.35 20.61 9.03
CA GLN A 61 1.62 21.72 9.94
C GLN A 61 0.93 21.52 11.29
N PHE A 62 -0.33 21.06 11.27
CA PHE A 62 -1.07 20.72 12.49
C PHE A 62 -0.34 19.64 13.30
N TRP A 63 -0.01 18.50 12.70
CA TRP A 63 0.68 17.42 13.39
C TRP A 63 2.06 17.84 13.91
N CYS A 64 2.77 18.68 13.17
CA CYS A 64 4.06 19.21 13.62
C CYS A 64 3.90 20.06 14.89
N LYS A 65 2.82 20.84 15.03
CA LYS A 65 2.51 21.59 16.26
C LYS A 65 2.18 20.67 17.44
N GLU A 66 1.54 19.53 17.16
CA GLU A 66 1.27 18.49 18.15
C GLU A 66 2.51 17.60 18.47
N GLY A 67 3.69 18.00 17.98
CA GLY A 67 4.94 17.27 18.25
C GLY A 67 5.16 16.02 17.38
N VAL A 68 4.33 15.79 16.34
CA VAL A 68 4.43 14.65 15.45
C VAL A 68 4.98 15.08 14.09
N GLU A 69 6.15 14.57 13.71
CA GLU A 69 6.70 14.77 12.37
C GLU A 69 6.19 13.67 11.43
N VAL A 70 5.32 14.06 10.49
CA VAL A 70 4.80 13.15 9.49
C VAL A 70 5.86 12.89 8.43
N SER A 71 6.19 11.62 8.21
CA SER A 71 7.02 11.16 7.09
C SER A 71 6.27 10.04 6.37
N HIS A 72 5.67 10.37 5.25
CA HIS A 72 4.88 9.42 4.45
C HIS A 72 5.37 9.42 3.00
N ARG A 73 5.31 8.27 2.35
CA ARG A 73 5.61 8.10 0.93
C ARG A 73 4.43 7.49 0.22
N ALA A 74 4.11 8.04 -0.94
CA ALA A 74 3.06 7.54 -1.82
C ALA A 74 3.57 7.52 -3.26
N ILE A 75 3.17 6.52 -4.02
CA ILE A 75 3.61 6.31 -5.40
C ILE A 75 2.56 6.88 -6.36
N PHE A 76 1.28 6.65 -6.05
CA PHE A 76 0.15 7.01 -6.89
C PHE A 76 -0.81 7.97 -6.20
N THR A 77 -1.51 8.77 -6.99
CA THR A 77 -2.66 9.54 -6.51
C THR A 77 -3.82 8.58 -6.22
N TYR A 78 -4.70 8.96 -5.29
CA TYR A 78 -5.89 8.17 -4.98
C TYR A 78 -7.05 8.58 -5.90
N ASN A 79 -6.85 8.38 -7.22
CA ASN A 79 -7.83 8.65 -8.28
C ASN A 79 -8.92 7.57 -8.37
N GLN A 80 -9.82 7.64 -9.35
CA GLN A 80 -10.92 6.68 -9.48
C GLN A 80 -10.40 5.26 -9.75
N ALA A 81 -9.39 5.09 -10.60
CA ALA A 81 -8.79 3.77 -10.87
C ALA A 81 -8.25 3.11 -9.60
N MET A 82 -7.60 3.89 -8.73
CA MET A 82 -7.09 3.40 -7.45
C MET A 82 -8.22 3.02 -6.47
N LYS A 83 -9.34 3.78 -6.47
CA LYS A 83 -10.52 3.44 -5.68
C LYS A 83 -11.13 2.12 -6.13
N ASP A 84 -11.29 1.93 -7.44
CA ASP A 84 -11.88 0.72 -8.04
C ASP A 84 -10.99 -0.49 -7.79
N PHE A 85 -9.67 -0.33 -7.93
CA PHE A 85 -8.69 -1.35 -7.57
C PHE A 85 -8.85 -1.79 -6.10
N PHE A 86 -8.83 -0.84 -5.16
CA PHE A 86 -8.96 -1.18 -3.74
C PHE A 86 -10.35 -1.69 -3.37
N SER A 87 -11.40 -1.30 -4.08
CA SER A 87 -12.74 -1.86 -3.89
C SER A 87 -12.73 -3.35 -4.18
N ARG A 88 -12.29 -3.75 -5.38
CA ARG A 88 -12.18 -5.15 -5.76
C ARG A 88 -11.26 -5.94 -4.83
N TYR A 89 -10.08 -5.39 -4.55
CA TYR A 89 -9.09 -6.06 -3.73
C TYR A 89 -9.53 -6.29 -2.28
N LYS A 90 -10.22 -5.29 -1.68
CA LYS A 90 -10.62 -5.33 -0.26
C LYS A 90 -11.99 -5.94 -0.01
N PHE A 91 -12.94 -5.73 -0.91
CA PHE A 91 -14.33 -6.08 -0.67
C PHE A 91 -14.80 -7.26 -1.51
N ASP A 92 -14.31 -7.40 -2.75
CA ASP A 92 -14.64 -8.56 -3.59
C ASP A 92 -13.65 -9.72 -3.36
N GLY A 93 -12.59 -9.50 -2.57
CA GLY A 93 -11.62 -10.54 -2.23
C GLY A 93 -10.72 -10.98 -3.38
N ASP A 94 -10.57 -10.15 -4.43
CA ASP A 94 -9.74 -10.48 -5.60
C ASP A 94 -8.24 -10.50 -5.25
N PHE A 95 -7.82 -11.61 -4.64
CA PHE A 95 -6.47 -11.79 -4.13
C PHE A 95 -5.37 -11.70 -5.20
N LEU A 96 -5.69 -12.01 -6.46
CA LEU A 96 -4.72 -11.95 -7.55
C LEU A 96 -4.26 -10.52 -7.83
N LEU A 97 -5.07 -9.53 -7.51
CA LEU A 97 -4.74 -8.11 -7.67
C LEU A 97 -3.51 -7.67 -6.87
N ARG A 98 -3.07 -8.42 -5.84
CA ARG A 98 -1.81 -8.17 -5.14
C ARG A 98 -0.59 -8.08 -6.08
N LYS A 99 -0.65 -8.73 -7.23
CA LYS A 99 0.43 -8.75 -8.22
C LYS A 99 0.50 -7.46 -9.06
N VAL A 100 -0.58 -6.69 -9.15
CA VAL A 100 -0.68 -5.50 -10.01
C VAL A 100 0.43 -4.50 -9.72
N PHE A 101 0.71 -4.24 -8.46
CA PHE A 101 1.73 -3.29 -8.04
C PHE A 101 3.02 -3.93 -7.53
N ALA A 102 3.19 -5.24 -7.67
CA ALA A 102 4.33 -5.96 -7.09
C ALA A 102 5.68 -5.40 -7.53
N SER A 103 5.87 -5.17 -8.84
CA SER A 103 7.13 -4.64 -9.38
C SER A 103 7.40 -3.20 -8.91
N VAL A 104 6.38 -2.34 -8.96
CA VAL A 104 6.49 -0.93 -8.54
C VAL A 104 6.79 -0.84 -7.05
N LEU A 105 6.11 -1.63 -6.23
CA LEU A 105 6.38 -1.71 -4.79
C LEU A 105 7.78 -2.26 -4.52
N SER A 106 8.21 -3.28 -5.27
CA SER A 106 9.56 -3.84 -5.13
C SER A 106 10.63 -2.79 -5.39
N GLU A 107 10.48 -1.99 -6.44
CA GLU A 107 11.41 -0.89 -6.75
C GLU A 107 11.44 0.17 -5.65
N GLU A 108 10.28 0.56 -5.13
CA GLU A 108 10.20 1.57 -4.08
C GLU A 108 10.76 1.05 -2.75
N LEU A 109 10.36 -0.14 -2.33
CA LEU A 109 10.78 -0.72 -1.05
C LEU A 109 12.30 -1.02 -1.00
N LYS A 110 12.94 -1.30 -2.13
CA LYS A 110 14.41 -1.44 -2.20
C LYS A 110 15.19 -0.21 -1.74
N LYS A 111 14.57 0.96 -1.75
CA LYS A 111 15.19 2.21 -1.25
C LYS A 111 15.31 2.24 0.27
N TYR A 112 14.55 1.38 0.96
CA TYR A 112 14.42 1.33 2.42
C TYR A 112 15.06 0.07 3.02
N LYS A 113 16.19 -0.39 2.49
CA LYS A 113 16.88 -1.63 2.91
C LYS A 113 17.29 -1.65 4.39
N GLU A 114 17.47 -0.47 4.99
CA GLU A 114 17.83 -0.34 6.42
C GLU A 114 16.62 -0.38 7.36
N TYR A 115 15.41 -0.40 6.81
CA TYR A 115 14.16 -0.43 7.57
C TYR A 115 13.63 -1.85 7.68
N GLN A 116 13.01 -2.16 8.80
CA GLN A 116 12.21 -3.35 8.96
C GLN A 116 10.76 -3.00 8.61
N PHE A 117 10.16 -3.79 7.71
CA PHE A 117 8.77 -3.59 7.33
C PHE A 117 7.86 -4.17 8.41
N VAL A 118 6.90 -3.38 8.85
CA VAL A 118 5.89 -3.78 9.82
C VAL A 118 4.52 -3.56 9.19
N VAL A 119 3.66 -4.55 9.28
CA VAL A 119 2.33 -4.48 8.68
C VAL A 119 1.27 -4.22 9.74
N ILE A 120 0.26 -3.42 9.37
CA ILE A 120 -0.88 -3.13 10.23
C ILE A 120 -1.83 -4.32 10.19
N PRO A 121 -2.13 -4.96 11.36
CA PRO A 121 -3.03 -6.10 11.41
C PRO A 121 -4.48 -5.71 11.13
N LEU A 122 -5.24 -6.65 10.57
CA LEU A 122 -6.70 -6.56 10.50
C LEU A 122 -7.33 -7.00 11.83
N SER A 123 -8.59 -6.58 12.07
CA SER A 123 -9.44 -7.23 13.06
C SER A 123 -9.77 -8.67 12.62
N ARG A 124 -10.09 -9.54 13.59
CA ARG A 124 -10.44 -10.95 13.31
C ARG A 124 -11.62 -11.06 12.36
N ASP A 125 -12.66 -10.27 12.57
CA ASP A 125 -13.84 -10.24 11.70
C ASP A 125 -13.46 -9.89 10.26
N ARG A 126 -12.65 -8.83 10.07
CA ARG A 126 -12.22 -8.43 8.74
C ARG A 126 -11.28 -9.42 8.07
N TYR A 127 -10.50 -10.14 8.85
CA TYR A 127 -9.66 -11.21 8.31
C TYR A 127 -10.53 -12.40 7.88
N ALA A 128 -11.55 -12.75 8.68
CA ALA A 128 -12.50 -13.82 8.34
C ALA A 128 -13.30 -13.48 7.08
N ASP A 129 -13.80 -12.25 6.96
CA ASP A 129 -14.57 -11.78 5.79
C ASP A 129 -13.73 -11.74 4.51
N ARG A 130 -12.47 -11.32 4.60
CA ARG A 130 -11.61 -11.08 3.43
C ARG A 130 -10.74 -12.28 3.08
N GLY A 131 -10.38 -13.10 4.05
CA GLY A 131 -9.48 -14.24 3.91
C GLY A 131 -7.99 -13.91 3.90
N PHE A 132 -7.60 -12.63 3.84
CA PHE A 132 -6.20 -12.19 3.82
C PHE A 132 -6.02 -10.76 4.32
N ASN A 133 -4.81 -10.44 4.78
CA ASN A 133 -4.41 -9.05 5.02
C ASN A 133 -3.87 -8.42 3.74
N GLN A 134 -4.50 -7.34 3.31
CA GLN A 134 -4.16 -6.67 2.06
C GLN A 134 -2.74 -6.11 2.01
N VAL A 135 -2.20 -5.65 3.14
CA VAL A 135 -0.85 -5.08 3.20
C VAL A 135 0.18 -6.19 3.17
N GLU A 136 -0.01 -7.24 3.98
CA GLU A 136 0.86 -8.42 3.98
C GLU A 136 0.99 -9.00 2.58
N SER A 137 -0.13 -9.24 1.91
CA SER A 137 -0.12 -9.85 0.58
C SER A 137 0.47 -8.95 -0.52
N LEU A 138 0.42 -7.62 -0.38
CA LEU A 138 1.13 -6.70 -1.28
C LEU A 138 2.65 -6.74 -1.03
N VAL A 139 3.09 -6.76 0.23
CA VAL A 139 4.51 -6.84 0.61
C VAL A 139 5.11 -8.18 0.17
N ASP A 140 4.39 -9.29 0.40
CA ASP A 140 4.77 -10.61 -0.09
C ASP A 140 4.90 -10.67 -1.61
N ALA A 141 3.91 -10.10 -2.34
CA ALA A 141 3.96 -10.05 -3.79
C ALA A 141 5.14 -9.22 -4.32
N ALA A 142 5.56 -8.20 -3.58
CA ALA A 142 6.74 -7.39 -3.87
C ALA A 142 8.07 -8.09 -3.52
N GLY A 143 8.03 -9.26 -2.87
CA GLY A 143 9.20 -10.07 -2.52
C GLY A 143 9.93 -9.63 -1.24
N PHE A 144 9.21 -9.01 -0.29
CA PHE A 144 9.78 -8.57 0.99
C PHE A 144 9.19 -9.32 2.17
N ALA A 145 10.04 -9.58 3.16
CA ALA A 145 9.60 -10.05 4.47
C ALA A 145 9.13 -8.87 5.34
N TYR A 146 8.24 -9.13 6.27
CA TYR A 146 7.75 -8.16 7.25
C TYR A 146 7.73 -8.76 8.65
N LEU A 147 7.67 -7.91 9.65
CA LEU A 147 7.56 -8.27 11.05
C LEU A 147 6.12 -8.09 11.54
N ASP A 148 5.60 -9.09 12.17
CA ASP A 148 4.30 -9.08 12.82
C ASP A 148 4.44 -8.62 14.28
N LEU A 149 4.59 -7.31 14.48
CA LEU A 149 4.83 -6.68 15.78
C LEU A 149 3.57 -6.13 16.44
N LEU A 150 2.48 -5.98 15.70
CA LEU A 150 1.30 -5.26 16.16
C LEU A 150 0.12 -6.20 16.40
N GLU A 151 -0.65 -5.87 17.43
CA GLU A 151 -1.98 -6.42 17.67
C GLU A 151 -3.03 -5.33 17.52
N LYS A 152 -4.23 -5.72 17.11
CA LYS A 152 -5.37 -4.81 17.01
C LYS A 152 -6.46 -5.23 17.98
N ARG A 153 -6.96 -4.26 18.77
CA ARG A 153 -8.21 -4.46 19.53
C ARG A 153 -9.40 -4.57 18.60
N GLU A 154 -10.36 -5.40 18.97
CA GLU A 154 -11.65 -5.46 18.27
C GLU A 154 -12.42 -4.16 18.52
N GLU A 155 -12.69 -3.43 17.45
CA GLU A 155 -13.45 -2.19 17.47
C GLU A 155 -14.34 -2.07 16.23
N ARG A 156 -15.35 -1.19 16.31
CA ARG A 156 -16.19 -0.86 15.15
C ARG A 156 -15.33 -0.39 13.96
N ALA A 157 -15.77 -0.78 12.77
CA ALA A 157 -15.05 -0.49 11.54
C ALA A 157 -14.73 1.00 11.38
N SER A 158 -13.45 1.35 11.23
CA SER A 158 -13.00 2.75 11.02
C SER A 158 -13.59 3.40 9.77
N SER A 159 -14.07 2.59 8.79
CA SER A 159 -14.73 3.09 7.58
C SER A 159 -16.08 3.75 7.82
N SER A 160 -16.73 3.47 8.95
CA SER A 160 -18.01 4.09 9.36
C SER A 160 -17.83 5.33 10.22
N LYS A 161 -16.60 5.68 10.62
CA LYS A 161 -16.28 6.82 11.47
C LYS A 161 -15.95 8.07 10.64
N SER A 162 -16.45 9.23 11.06
CA SER A 162 -16.02 10.53 10.54
C SER A 162 -14.55 10.83 10.89
N ARG A 163 -13.98 11.91 10.33
CA ARG A 163 -12.61 12.32 10.66
C ARG A 163 -12.47 12.69 12.15
N SER A 164 -13.43 13.44 12.71
CA SER A 164 -13.43 13.83 14.13
C SER A 164 -13.48 12.60 15.03
N GLU A 165 -14.42 11.69 14.79
CA GLU A 165 -14.54 10.45 15.56
C GLU A 165 -13.28 9.59 15.52
N ARG A 166 -12.54 9.58 14.39
CA ARG A 166 -11.25 8.87 14.30
C ARG A 166 -10.16 9.50 15.14
N LEU A 167 -10.14 10.84 15.26
CA LEU A 167 -9.15 11.56 16.07
C LEU A 167 -9.41 11.42 17.57
N GLU A 168 -10.67 11.27 17.96
CA GLU A 168 -11.11 11.10 19.36
C GLU A 168 -11.06 9.63 19.82
N THR A 169 -10.99 8.69 18.87
CA THR A 169 -10.94 7.25 19.20
C THR A 169 -9.55 6.87 19.74
N GLU A 170 -9.49 6.09 20.82
CA GLU A 170 -8.26 5.48 21.28
C GLU A 170 -7.56 4.73 20.15
N PHE A 171 -6.23 4.76 20.16
CA PHE A 171 -5.42 4.08 19.18
C PHE A 171 -5.63 2.56 19.30
N PRO A 172 -6.13 1.88 18.26
CA PRO A 172 -6.57 0.49 18.40
C PRO A 172 -5.43 -0.53 18.25
N PHE A 173 -4.18 -0.09 18.10
CA PHE A 173 -3.04 -0.96 17.86
C PHE A 173 -2.11 -0.97 19.04
N PHE A 174 -1.55 -2.15 19.35
CA PHE A 174 -0.62 -2.37 20.45
C PHE A 174 0.58 -3.15 19.95
N ILE A 175 1.71 -2.94 20.59
CA ILE A 175 2.90 -3.75 20.36
C ILE A 175 2.73 -5.08 21.11
N LYS A 176 2.95 -6.19 20.42
CA LYS A 176 2.91 -7.54 21.02
C LYS A 176 3.90 -7.67 22.16
N SER A 177 3.54 -8.43 23.19
CA SER A 177 4.44 -8.70 24.30
C SER A 177 5.64 -9.54 23.87
N GLY A 178 6.82 -9.23 24.41
CA GLY A 178 8.02 -10.03 24.19
C GLY A 178 8.71 -9.84 22.84
N VAL A 179 8.29 -8.86 22.02
CA VAL A 179 8.94 -8.57 20.75
C VAL A 179 10.01 -7.49 20.90
N THR A 180 11.07 -7.60 20.11
CA THR A 180 12.10 -6.55 20.03
C THR A 180 11.74 -5.55 18.94
N ILE A 181 11.65 -4.27 19.31
CA ILE A 181 11.31 -3.19 18.38
C ILE A 181 12.57 -2.76 17.62
N PRO A 182 12.57 -2.83 16.28
CA PRO A 182 13.68 -2.36 15.47
C PRO A 182 13.88 -0.83 15.57
N LYS A 183 15.11 -0.36 15.35
CA LYS A 183 15.44 1.08 15.39
C LYS A 183 14.79 1.87 14.23
N LYS A 184 14.64 1.24 13.06
CA LYS A 184 14.07 1.85 11.86
C LYS A 184 12.93 0.97 11.35
N ILE A 185 11.73 1.52 11.29
CA ILE A 185 10.53 0.83 10.87
C ILE A 185 9.90 1.58 9.69
N LEU A 186 9.46 0.83 8.69
CA LEU A 186 8.54 1.27 7.65
C LEU A 186 7.19 0.58 7.89
N LEU A 187 6.15 1.37 8.09
CA LEU A 187 4.79 0.92 8.40
C LEU A 187 3.89 1.07 7.17
#